data_f1cb6a548acb43ae790b053c42d51671
#
_entry.id   f1cb6a548acb43ae790b053c42d51671
#
_cell.length_a   1.000
_cell.length_b   1.000
_cell.length_c   1.000
_cell.angle_alpha   90.00
_cell.angle_beta   90.00
_cell.angle_gamma   90.00
#
_symmetry.space_group_name_H-M   'P 1'
#
loop_
_entity.id
_entity.type
_entity.pdbx_description
1 polymer ?
#
loop_
_entity_poly.entity_id
_entity_poly.type
_entity_poly.pdbx_seq_one_letter_code
_entity_poly.pdbx_strand_id
1 'polypeptide(L)'
;FYNSYPINSNPFYIFLYNSFTVAKPESLFWQQVKKNLKAFSFIRLESWVNHGIPDVLGTTKEGIYFTVELKVTKSNQVSFSPHQISYHEERKNSPAFILVKRVLDSSPRNPQIYIYSSDQVRELSEKGLKTPPLSLSDPVNWPFVQEHLAFLIRRMTYDLLRFGSRGKPPYKTTEL
;
A
#
# COMPACT_ATOMS: atom_id res chain seq x y z
N PHE A 1 -3.17 23.07 55.21
CA PHE A 1 -4.46 22.87 54.49
C PHE A 1 -4.16 22.30 53.11
N TYR A 2 -4.20 20.96 52.98
CA TYR A 2 -4.11 20.28 51.69
C TYR A 2 -5.53 20.09 51.16
N ASN A 3 -5.89 20.79 50.07
CA ASN A 3 -7.13 20.53 49.36
C ASN A 3 -6.90 19.33 48.44
N SER A 4 -7.39 18.16 48.82
CA SER A 4 -7.52 16.99 47.98
C SER A 4 -8.75 17.14 47.08
N TYR A 5 -8.54 17.35 45.80
CA TYR A 5 -9.62 17.22 44.82
C TYR A 5 -9.99 15.75 44.65
N PRO A 6 -11.29 15.40 44.73
CA PRO A 6 -11.71 14.02 44.52
C PRO A 6 -11.47 13.62 43.04
N ILE A 7 -10.74 12.53 42.85
CA ILE A 7 -10.62 11.89 41.54
C ILE A 7 -12.03 11.37 41.21
N ASN A 8 -12.62 12.01 40.18
CA ASN A 8 -13.94 11.61 39.69
C ASN A 8 -13.84 10.24 39.00
N SER A 9 -14.18 9.18 39.74
CA SER A 9 -14.15 7.78 39.33
C SER A 9 -15.37 7.39 38.47
N ASN A 10 -15.93 8.33 37.71
CA ASN A 10 -17.05 8.04 36.83
C ASN A 10 -16.56 7.17 35.67
N PRO A 11 -17.04 5.91 35.52
CA PRO A 11 -16.61 5.03 34.43
C PRO A 11 -16.92 5.57 33.05
N PHE A 12 -17.84 6.52 32.92
CA PHE A 12 -18.11 7.24 31.66
C PHE A 12 -16.94 8.16 31.23
N TYR A 13 -16.20 8.75 32.17
CA TYR A 13 -15.03 9.59 31.85
C TYR A 13 -13.84 8.75 31.39
N ILE A 14 -13.68 7.55 31.94
CA ILE A 14 -12.63 6.61 31.53
C ILE A 14 -12.93 6.05 30.12
N PHE A 15 -14.21 5.87 29.78
CA PHE A 15 -14.62 5.39 28.46
C PHE A 15 -14.38 6.43 27.34
N LEU A 16 -14.53 7.71 27.65
CA LEU A 16 -14.28 8.80 26.69
C LEU A 16 -12.78 9.06 26.46
N TYR A 17 -11.91 8.76 27.43
CA TYR A 17 -10.46 8.94 27.30
C TYR A 17 -9.77 7.83 26.50
N ASN A 18 -10.37 6.63 26.43
CA ASN A 18 -9.82 5.46 25.74
C ASN A 18 -10.28 5.30 24.28
N SER A 19 -11.09 6.23 23.73
CA SER A 19 -11.61 6.12 22.37
C SER A 19 -10.95 7.06 21.35
N PHE A 20 -9.80 7.65 21.65
CA PHE A 20 -8.92 8.15 20.59
C PHE A 20 -8.20 6.96 19.94
N THR A 21 -8.89 6.20 19.14
CA THR A 21 -8.26 5.23 18.25
C THR A 21 -7.37 6.01 17.29
N VAL A 22 -6.07 5.98 17.57
CA VAL A 22 -5.07 6.50 16.62
C VAL A 22 -5.30 5.76 15.29
N ALA A 23 -5.67 6.48 14.26
CA ALA A 23 -5.92 5.89 12.94
C ALA A 23 -4.72 5.06 12.51
N LYS A 24 -4.97 3.82 12.07
CA LYS A 24 -3.89 2.94 11.59
C LYS A 24 -3.07 3.66 10.50
N PRO A 25 -1.74 3.50 10.48
CA PRO A 25 -0.87 4.16 9.51
C PRO A 25 -1.33 3.95 8.04
N GLU A 26 -1.78 2.73 7.71
CA GLU A 26 -2.32 2.39 6.40
C GLU A 26 -3.61 3.16 6.07
N SER A 27 -4.46 3.43 7.08
CA SER A 27 -5.67 4.24 6.88
C SER A 27 -5.33 5.69 6.54
N LEU A 28 -4.30 6.26 7.16
CA LEU A 28 -3.80 7.60 6.82
C LEU A 28 -3.14 7.61 5.45
N PHE A 29 -2.42 6.56 5.10
CA PHE A 29 -1.83 6.41 3.77
C PHE A 29 -2.90 6.29 2.68
N TRP A 30 -3.95 5.52 2.93
CA TRP A 30 -5.12 5.44 2.07
C TRP A 30 -5.71 6.82 1.75
N GLN A 31 -5.90 7.68 2.76
CA GLN A 31 -6.43 9.03 2.54
C GLN A 31 -5.52 9.86 1.60
N GLN A 32 -4.20 9.69 1.71
CA GLN A 32 -3.24 10.34 0.82
C GLN A 32 -3.32 9.81 -0.60
N VAL A 33 -3.39 8.49 -0.78
CA VAL A 33 -3.57 7.83 -2.09
C VAL A 33 -4.83 8.35 -2.77
N LYS A 34 -5.98 8.29 -2.07
CA LYS A 34 -7.26 8.76 -2.59
C LYS A 34 -7.25 10.25 -2.97
N LYS A 35 -6.59 11.08 -2.16
CA LYS A 35 -6.50 12.53 -2.38
C LYS A 35 -5.64 12.88 -3.60
N ASN A 36 -4.54 12.16 -3.82
CA ASN A 36 -3.49 12.58 -4.75
C ASN A 36 -3.51 11.82 -6.09
N LEU A 37 -3.94 10.56 -6.14
CA LEU A 37 -3.97 9.76 -7.37
C LEU A 37 -5.32 9.92 -8.10
N LYS A 38 -5.64 11.13 -8.54
CA LYS A 38 -6.94 11.51 -9.12
C LYS A 38 -7.21 10.96 -10.52
N ALA A 39 -6.20 10.40 -11.19
CA ALA A 39 -6.38 9.74 -12.48
C ALA A 39 -7.15 8.41 -12.38
N PHE A 40 -7.35 7.91 -11.16
CA PHE A 40 -8.00 6.64 -10.88
C PHE A 40 -9.28 6.83 -10.04
N SER A 41 -10.24 5.95 -10.23
CA SER A 41 -11.34 5.74 -9.29
C SER A 41 -10.99 4.62 -8.34
N PHE A 42 -11.31 4.79 -7.05
CA PHE A 42 -10.92 3.83 -6.02
C PHE A 42 -12.10 3.41 -5.16
N ILE A 43 -12.14 2.12 -4.82
CA ILE A 43 -13.01 1.53 -3.82
C ILE A 43 -12.11 0.89 -2.76
N ARG A 44 -12.29 1.26 -1.48
CA ARG A 44 -11.64 0.58 -0.37
C ARG A 44 -12.33 -0.75 -0.12
N LEU A 45 -11.56 -1.81 -0.09
CA LEU A 45 -12.07 -3.14 0.19
C LEU A 45 -11.92 -3.39 1.70
N GLU A 46 -13.05 -3.53 2.39
CA GLU A 46 -13.09 -3.91 3.80
C GLU A 46 -13.67 -5.32 3.89
N SER A 47 -12.85 -6.29 4.26
CA SER A 47 -13.32 -7.66 4.43
C SER A 47 -13.13 -8.11 5.87
N TRP A 48 -14.24 -8.44 6.51
CA TRP A 48 -14.28 -9.05 7.85
C TRP A 48 -14.09 -10.57 7.79
N VAL A 49 -14.29 -11.18 6.62
CA VAL A 49 -14.35 -12.65 6.44
C VAL A 49 -13.14 -13.19 5.67
N ASN A 50 -12.67 -12.46 4.66
CA ASN A 50 -11.57 -12.92 3.80
C ASN A 50 -10.27 -12.18 4.15
N HIS A 51 -9.41 -12.84 4.91
CA HIS A 51 -8.07 -12.38 5.16
C HIS A 51 -7.25 -12.48 3.86
N GLY A 52 -6.53 -11.40 3.51
CA GLY A 52 -5.63 -11.40 2.34
C GLY A 52 -6.15 -10.66 1.12
N ILE A 53 -7.42 -10.21 1.09
CA ILE A 53 -7.90 -9.29 0.06
C ILE A 53 -7.11 -7.98 0.17
N PRO A 54 -6.67 -7.37 -0.97
CA PRO A 54 -5.94 -6.11 -0.94
C PRO A 54 -6.81 -4.96 -0.43
N ASP A 55 -6.17 -3.91 0.07
CA ASP A 55 -6.87 -2.78 0.68
C ASP A 55 -7.77 -2.01 -0.29
N VAL A 56 -7.43 -2.02 -1.58
CA VAL A 56 -8.03 -1.11 -2.56
C VAL A 56 -8.23 -1.79 -3.91
N LEU A 57 -9.41 -1.60 -4.49
CA LEU A 57 -9.68 -1.81 -5.90
C LEU A 57 -9.64 -0.46 -6.61
N GLY A 58 -8.85 -0.36 -7.67
CA GLY A 58 -8.73 0.81 -8.53
C GLY A 58 -9.26 0.55 -9.93
N THR A 59 -9.69 1.63 -10.60
CA THR A 59 -10.09 1.60 -12.01
C THR A 59 -9.48 2.81 -12.72
N THR A 60 -8.85 2.59 -13.87
CA THR A 60 -8.37 3.68 -14.74
C THR A 60 -9.53 4.30 -15.52
N LYS A 61 -9.29 5.44 -16.18
CA LYS A 61 -10.28 6.07 -17.08
C LYS A 61 -10.64 5.19 -18.27
N GLU A 62 -9.73 4.32 -18.70
CA GLU A 62 -9.92 3.35 -19.77
C GLU A 62 -10.67 2.09 -19.31
N GLY A 63 -11.12 2.02 -18.07
CA GLY A 63 -11.86 0.89 -17.52
C GLY A 63 -10.98 -0.30 -17.08
N ILE A 64 -9.66 -0.14 -16.96
CA ILE A 64 -8.76 -1.20 -16.51
C ILE A 64 -8.84 -1.30 -14.99
N TYR A 65 -9.18 -2.48 -14.46
CA TYR A 65 -9.19 -2.78 -13.04
C TYR A 65 -7.81 -3.19 -12.56
N PHE A 66 -7.45 -2.73 -11.37
CA PHE A 66 -6.22 -3.09 -10.69
C PHE A 66 -6.44 -3.12 -9.18
N THR A 67 -5.57 -3.82 -8.46
CA THR A 67 -5.63 -3.86 -6.99
C THR A 67 -4.37 -3.29 -6.36
N VAL A 68 -4.52 -2.75 -5.16
CA VAL A 68 -3.41 -2.16 -4.40
C VAL A 68 -3.47 -2.62 -2.95
N GLU A 69 -2.38 -3.21 -2.48
CA GLU A 69 -2.10 -3.42 -1.07
C GLU A 69 -1.30 -2.22 -0.55
N LEU A 70 -1.71 -1.66 0.59
CA LEU A 70 -1.06 -0.50 1.20
C LEU A 70 -0.24 -0.93 2.42
N LYS A 71 1.02 -0.55 2.46
CA LYS A 71 1.90 -0.81 3.59
C LYS A 71 2.58 0.46 4.06
N VAL A 72 2.75 0.59 5.37
CA VAL A 72 3.51 1.69 5.96
C VAL A 72 4.60 1.10 6.85
N THR A 73 5.82 1.58 6.68
CA THR A 73 6.95 1.14 7.49
C THR A 73 7.86 2.32 7.88
N LYS A 74 8.56 2.16 9.00
CA LYS A 74 9.65 3.06 9.45
C LYS A 74 11.04 2.44 9.24
N SER A 75 11.08 1.17 8.89
CA SER A 75 12.30 0.38 8.70
C SER A 75 12.45 -0.10 7.26
N ASN A 76 13.34 -1.07 7.05
CA ASN A 76 13.44 -1.80 5.79
C ASN A 76 12.45 -2.98 5.71
N GLN A 77 11.86 -3.39 6.82
CA GLN A 77 10.95 -4.55 6.86
C GLN A 77 9.55 -4.16 6.39
N VAL A 78 8.94 -5.05 5.60
CA VAL A 78 7.55 -4.94 5.16
C VAL A 78 6.83 -6.24 5.53
N SER A 79 5.80 -6.14 6.36
CA SER A 79 5.12 -7.31 6.91
C SER A 79 3.88 -7.65 6.09
N PHE A 80 3.72 -8.95 5.81
CA PHE A 80 2.55 -9.53 5.14
C PHE A 80 2.01 -10.69 5.96
N SER A 81 0.70 -10.86 5.96
CA SER A 81 0.10 -12.10 6.44
C SER A 81 0.28 -13.22 5.40
N PRO A 82 0.24 -14.50 5.79
CA PRO A 82 0.28 -15.61 4.84
C PRO A 82 -0.81 -15.52 3.76
N HIS A 83 -1.99 -15.03 4.12
CA HIS A 83 -3.10 -14.84 3.17
C HIS A 83 -2.82 -13.73 2.15
N GLN A 84 -2.16 -12.64 2.55
CA GLN A 84 -1.74 -11.59 1.62
C GLN A 84 -0.68 -12.11 0.64
N ILE A 85 0.29 -12.89 1.12
CA ILE A 85 1.28 -13.52 0.26
C ILE A 85 0.59 -14.43 -0.76
N SER A 86 -0.31 -15.33 -0.32
CA SER A 86 -1.06 -16.23 -1.21
C SER A 86 -1.86 -15.46 -2.26
N TYR A 87 -2.58 -14.40 -1.84
CA TYR A 87 -3.34 -13.55 -2.74
C TYR A 87 -2.47 -12.99 -3.88
N HIS A 88 -1.32 -12.42 -3.52
CA HIS A 88 -0.42 -11.81 -4.49
C HIS A 88 0.25 -12.85 -5.39
N GLU A 89 0.63 -14.01 -4.87
CA GLU A 89 1.21 -15.11 -5.66
C GLU A 89 0.25 -15.65 -6.71
N GLU A 90 -1.03 -15.78 -6.37
CA GLU A 90 -2.07 -16.21 -7.31
C GLU A 90 -2.30 -15.17 -8.43
N ARG A 91 -1.99 -13.90 -8.18
CA ARG A 91 -2.27 -12.76 -9.08
C ARG A 91 -1.02 -12.09 -9.66
N LYS A 92 0.12 -12.74 -9.59
CA LYS A 92 1.39 -12.21 -10.10
C LYS A 92 1.40 -11.84 -11.59
N ASN A 93 0.43 -12.31 -12.35
CA ASN A 93 0.28 -11.98 -13.76
C ASN A 93 -0.83 -10.95 -14.04
N SER A 94 -1.44 -10.37 -13.00
CA SER A 94 -2.50 -9.37 -13.13
C SER A 94 -2.02 -7.99 -12.67
N PRO A 95 -2.71 -6.89 -13.04
CA PRO A 95 -2.42 -5.55 -12.52
C PRO A 95 -2.73 -5.46 -11.02
N ALA A 96 -1.85 -6.05 -10.20
CA ALA A 96 -1.94 -6.05 -8.76
C ALA A 96 -0.62 -5.53 -8.18
N PHE A 97 -0.71 -4.50 -7.33
CA PHE A 97 0.43 -3.73 -6.86
C PHE A 97 0.49 -3.68 -5.34
N ILE A 98 1.69 -3.44 -4.83
CA ILE A 98 1.95 -3.16 -3.42
C ILE A 98 2.60 -1.78 -3.35
N LEU A 99 1.93 -0.83 -2.70
CA LEU A 99 2.47 0.49 -2.44
C LEU A 99 2.99 0.53 -1.00
N VAL A 100 4.28 0.77 -0.84
CA VAL A 100 4.90 0.89 0.47
C VAL A 100 5.31 2.33 0.71
N LYS A 101 4.73 2.94 1.77
CA LYS A 101 5.15 4.24 2.27
C LYS A 101 6.17 4.04 3.38
N ARG A 102 7.39 4.52 3.18
CA ARG A 102 8.41 4.56 4.22
C ARG A 102 8.48 5.94 4.86
N VAL A 103 8.42 5.97 6.18
CA VAL A 103 8.55 7.21 6.96
C VAL A 103 9.76 7.07 7.88
N LEU A 104 10.85 7.75 7.55
CA LEU A 104 12.06 7.74 8.37
C LEU A 104 11.88 8.65 9.58
N ASP A 105 12.24 8.19 10.77
CA ASP A 105 12.19 9.01 11.99
C ASP A 105 13.15 10.22 11.90
N SER A 106 14.26 10.09 11.14
CA SER A 106 15.19 11.18 10.85
C SER A 106 14.65 12.22 9.86
N SER A 107 13.65 11.85 9.05
CA SER A 107 13.06 12.72 8.02
C SER A 107 11.55 12.47 7.85
N PRO A 108 10.74 12.69 8.87
CA PRO A 108 9.31 12.35 8.84
C PRO A 108 8.50 13.19 7.84
N ARG A 109 9.02 14.35 7.44
CA ARG A 109 8.37 15.24 6.45
C ARG A 109 8.64 14.83 5.00
N ASN A 110 9.63 13.98 4.77
CA ASN A 110 10.05 13.52 3.44
C ASN A 110 9.86 11.99 3.32
N PRO A 111 8.61 11.49 3.32
CA PRO A 111 8.38 10.07 3.14
C PRO A 111 8.76 9.62 1.73
N GLN A 112 9.02 8.33 1.60
CA GLN A 112 9.30 7.66 0.32
C GLN A 112 8.09 6.80 -0.06
N ILE A 113 7.82 6.64 -1.36
CA ILE A 113 6.84 5.67 -1.87
C ILE A 113 7.52 4.73 -2.85
N TYR A 114 7.40 3.44 -2.56
CA TYR A 114 7.86 2.33 -3.37
C TYR A 114 6.66 1.68 -4.03
N ILE A 115 6.78 1.32 -5.31
CA ILE A 115 5.78 0.57 -6.05
C ILE A 115 6.38 -0.78 -6.41
N TYR A 116 5.71 -1.85 -6.01
CA TYR A 116 6.03 -3.23 -6.35
C TYR A 116 4.86 -3.88 -7.07
N SER A 117 5.11 -4.91 -7.87
CA SER A 117 4.09 -5.79 -8.41
C SER A 117 3.85 -7.01 -7.51
N SER A 118 2.74 -7.70 -7.70
CA SER A 118 2.39 -8.89 -6.94
C SER A 118 3.42 -10.01 -7.00
N ASP A 119 4.13 -10.17 -8.11
CA ASP A 119 5.18 -11.18 -8.28
C ASP A 119 6.39 -10.97 -7.36
N GLN A 120 6.57 -9.77 -6.83
CA GLN A 120 7.65 -9.43 -5.91
C GLN A 120 7.29 -9.66 -4.43
N VAL A 121 6.06 -10.08 -4.10
CA VAL A 121 5.57 -10.16 -2.71
C VAL A 121 6.45 -11.03 -1.82
N ARG A 122 6.90 -12.19 -2.31
CA ARG A 122 7.73 -13.11 -1.52
C ARG A 122 9.09 -12.49 -1.23
N GLU A 123 9.76 -11.96 -2.25
CA GLU A 123 11.04 -11.30 -2.08
C GLU A 123 10.93 -10.08 -1.16
N LEU A 124 9.88 -9.29 -1.33
CA LEU A 124 9.60 -8.12 -0.48
C LEU A 124 9.31 -8.53 0.98
N SER A 125 8.64 -9.65 1.20
CA SER A 125 8.41 -10.21 2.54
C SER A 125 9.71 -10.68 3.23
N GLU A 126 10.65 -11.24 2.46
CA GLU A 126 11.90 -11.79 2.97
C GLU A 126 12.98 -10.71 3.13
N LYS A 127 13.17 -9.88 2.10
CA LYS A 127 14.26 -8.90 2.02
C LYS A 127 13.83 -7.48 2.36
N GLY A 128 12.52 -7.23 2.47
CA GLY A 128 11.95 -5.90 2.69
C GLY A 128 12.32 -4.94 1.57
N LEU A 129 12.53 -3.67 1.88
CA LEU A 129 12.85 -2.62 0.91
C LEU A 129 14.25 -2.75 0.25
N LYS A 130 15.00 -3.82 0.52
CA LYS A 130 16.16 -4.21 -0.27
C LYS A 130 15.76 -4.83 -1.62
N THR A 131 14.54 -5.32 -1.74
CA THR A 131 13.95 -5.75 -3.02
C THR A 131 13.88 -4.54 -3.96
N PRO A 132 14.42 -4.62 -5.19
CA PRO A 132 14.34 -3.52 -6.15
C PRO A 132 12.88 -3.21 -6.49
N PRO A 133 12.40 -1.97 -6.28
CA PRO A 133 11.04 -1.59 -6.64
C PRO A 133 10.91 -1.41 -8.16
N LEU A 134 9.68 -1.52 -8.68
CA LEU A 134 9.37 -1.09 -10.05
C LEU A 134 9.46 0.43 -10.21
N SER A 135 9.21 1.16 -9.13
CA SER A 135 9.33 2.62 -9.09
C SER A 135 9.55 3.09 -7.64
N LEU A 136 10.35 4.14 -7.48
CA LEU A 136 10.64 4.80 -6.21
C LEU A 136 10.47 6.31 -6.36
N SER A 137 9.68 6.91 -5.48
CA SER A 137 9.57 8.36 -5.31
C SER A 137 10.21 8.77 -3.97
N ASP A 138 11.35 9.46 -4.03
CA ASP A 138 12.15 9.90 -2.87
C ASP A 138 12.65 11.34 -3.05
N PRO A 139 12.15 12.33 -2.31
CA PRO A 139 10.93 12.27 -1.48
C PRO A 139 9.67 12.09 -2.33
N VAL A 140 8.54 11.84 -1.65
CA VAL A 140 7.28 11.59 -2.36
C VAL A 140 6.89 12.72 -3.30
N ASN A 141 6.69 12.38 -4.56
CA ASN A 141 6.13 13.21 -5.62
C ASN A 141 4.87 12.52 -6.17
N TRP A 142 3.69 12.97 -5.78
CA TRP A 142 2.43 12.32 -6.15
C TRP A 142 2.13 12.31 -7.65
N PRO A 143 2.39 13.38 -8.44
CA PRO A 143 2.31 13.32 -9.89
C PRO A 143 3.16 12.20 -10.49
N PHE A 144 4.41 12.06 -10.06
CA PHE A 144 5.31 10.98 -10.47
C PHE A 144 4.75 9.60 -10.10
N VAL A 145 4.28 9.41 -8.86
CA VAL A 145 3.67 8.15 -8.40
C VAL A 145 2.46 7.79 -9.26
N GLN A 146 1.60 8.77 -9.58
CA GLN A 146 0.42 8.56 -10.41
C GLN A 146 0.79 8.15 -11.85
N GLU A 147 1.73 8.85 -12.46
CA GLU A 147 2.18 8.58 -13.83
C GLU A 147 2.81 7.19 -13.96
N HIS A 148 3.72 6.85 -13.03
CA HIS A 148 4.37 5.55 -13.03
C HIS A 148 3.39 4.41 -12.75
N LEU A 149 2.47 4.56 -11.81
CA LEU A 149 1.44 3.55 -11.57
C LEU A 149 0.55 3.36 -12.81
N ALA A 150 0.14 4.44 -13.48
CA ALA A 150 -0.64 4.37 -14.71
C ALA A 150 0.13 3.66 -15.85
N PHE A 151 1.42 3.94 -15.98
CA PHE A 151 2.29 3.26 -16.95
C PHE A 151 2.38 1.76 -16.66
N LEU A 152 2.63 1.38 -15.41
CA LEU A 152 2.74 -0.03 -14.99
C LEU A 152 1.44 -0.80 -15.20
N ILE A 153 0.29 -0.20 -14.89
CA ILE A 153 -1.03 -0.80 -15.12
C ILE A 153 -1.22 -1.10 -16.61
N ARG A 154 -1.00 -0.12 -17.48
CA ARG A 154 -1.13 -0.30 -18.93
C ARG A 154 -0.17 -1.34 -19.49
N ARG A 155 1.09 -1.31 -19.07
CA ARG A 155 2.12 -2.28 -19.48
C ARG A 155 1.72 -3.71 -19.08
N MET A 156 1.35 -3.93 -17.82
CA MET A 156 0.95 -5.27 -17.35
C MET A 156 -0.30 -5.78 -18.06
N THR A 157 -1.28 -4.89 -18.31
CA THR A 157 -2.49 -5.24 -19.07
C THR A 157 -2.15 -5.61 -20.52
N TYR A 158 -1.29 -4.85 -21.17
CA TYR A 158 -0.84 -5.14 -22.53
C TYR A 158 -0.12 -6.50 -22.60
N ASP A 159 0.79 -6.77 -21.68
CA ASP A 159 1.53 -8.03 -21.60
C ASP A 159 0.58 -9.22 -21.38
N LEU A 160 -0.43 -9.04 -20.52
CA LEU A 160 -1.46 -10.06 -20.25
C LEU A 160 -2.29 -10.36 -21.52
N LEU A 161 -2.70 -9.33 -22.25
CA LEU A 161 -3.48 -9.47 -23.50
C LEU A 161 -2.65 -10.11 -24.62
N ARG A 162 -1.36 -9.78 -24.72
CA ARG A 162 -0.48 -10.26 -25.79
C ARG A 162 0.04 -11.68 -25.56
N PHE A 163 0.39 -12.02 -24.34
CA PHE A 163 1.08 -13.27 -24.02
C PHE A 163 0.23 -14.27 -23.20
N GLY A 164 -0.93 -13.83 -22.71
CA GLY A 164 -1.77 -14.61 -21.80
C GLY A 164 -1.09 -14.91 -20.47
N SER A 165 -1.65 -15.85 -19.74
CA SER A 165 -1.06 -16.33 -18.46
C SER A 165 0.15 -17.27 -18.66
N ARG A 166 0.50 -17.61 -19.88
CA ARG A 166 1.60 -18.51 -20.21
C ARG A 166 2.85 -17.70 -20.59
N GLY A 167 3.77 -17.61 -19.65
CA GLY A 167 5.16 -17.25 -19.93
C GLY A 167 5.43 -15.77 -20.21
N LYS A 168 5.53 -14.98 -19.17
CA LYS A 168 6.19 -13.67 -19.23
C LYS A 168 7.68 -13.85 -19.49
N PRO A 169 8.29 -13.04 -20.37
CA PRO A 169 9.73 -12.83 -20.31
C PRO A 169 10.03 -12.17 -18.94
N PRO A 170 11.10 -12.57 -18.25
CA PRO A 170 11.49 -11.94 -16.99
C PRO A 170 11.69 -10.44 -17.24
N TYR A 171 11.09 -9.60 -16.38
CA TYR A 171 11.34 -8.16 -16.41
C TYR A 171 12.82 -7.91 -16.14
N LYS A 172 13.59 -7.67 -17.20
CA LYS A 172 14.92 -7.10 -17.03
C LYS A 172 14.68 -5.62 -16.66
N THR A 173 15.11 -5.24 -15.48
CA THR A 173 15.34 -3.83 -15.12
C THR A 173 16.32 -3.27 -16.16
N THR A 174 15.78 -2.59 -17.17
CA THR A 174 16.61 -1.79 -18.07
C THR A 174 16.89 -0.52 -17.30
N GLU A 175 18.14 -0.36 -16.92
CA GLU A 175 18.67 0.90 -16.41
C GLU A 175 18.26 2.02 -17.38
N LEU A 176 17.59 3.03 -16.84
CA LEU A 176 17.37 4.33 -17.45
C LEU A 176 18.38 5.31 -16.88
#